data_3782658365389c790a84c61a70775170
#
_entry.id   3782658365389c790a84c61a70775170
#
_cell.length_a   1.000
_cell.length_b   1.000
_cell.length_c   1.000
_cell.angle_alpha   90.00
_cell.angle_beta   90.00
_cell.angle_gamma   90.00
#
_symmetry.space_group_name_H-M   'P 1'
#
loop_
_entity.id
_entity.type
_entity.pdbx_description
1 polymer ?
#
loop_
_entity_poly.entity_id
_entity_poly.type
_entity_poly.pdbx_seq_one_letter_code
_entity_poly.pdbx_strand_id
1 'polypeptide(L)'
;MKREIYVLAAVLLLSTTTGYAQKKGKKAKKEEEKGYVFTAVKDNPATSVKDQNRSGTCWSYSALSFIESEVLKAGKGEVDLSEMWIVRNAYMEKAERYIRFHGAATFAEGGAFQDIPYIIKKYGIVPEEVYRGLNYGTDLPDFSGLTPAL
;
A
#
# COMPACT_ATOMS: atom_id res chain seq x y z
N MET A 1 -56.05 -43.70 32.10
CA MET A 1 -55.19 -42.49 32.07
C MET A 1 -53.69 -42.80 32.03
N LYS A 2 -53.12 -43.66 32.79
CA LYS A 2 -51.66 -43.95 32.76
C LYS A 2 -51.17 -44.59 31.44
N ARG A 3 -51.96 -45.45 30.78
CA ARG A 3 -51.57 -46.10 29.53
C ARG A 3 -51.51 -45.14 28.33
N GLU A 4 -52.38 -44.18 28.30
CA GLU A 4 -52.45 -43.19 27.21
C GLU A 4 -51.24 -42.19 27.26
N ILE A 5 -50.75 -41.94 28.48
CA ILE A 5 -49.58 -41.07 28.67
C ILE A 5 -48.30 -41.75 28.16
N TYR A 6 -48.16 -43.05 28.31
CA TYR A 6 -47.00 -43.79 27.80
C TYR A 6 -46.99 -43.91 26.27
N VAL A 7 -48.17 -44.04 25.67
CA VAL A 7 -48.30 -44.07 24.21
C VAL A 7 -47.91 -42.70 23.61
N LEU A 8 -48.37 -41.60 24.19
CA LEU A 8 -47.98 -40.26 23.79
C LEU A 8 -46.48 -39.99 23.98
N ALA A 9 -45.89 -40.46 25.08
CA ALA A 9 -44.46 -40.33 25.31
C ALA A 9 -43.61 -41.15 24.33
N ALA A 10 -44.06 -42.34 23.95
CA ALA A 10 -43.40 -43.19 22.94
C ALA A 10 -43.43 -42.58 21.54
N VAL A 11 -44.53 -41.92 21.15
CA VAL A 11 -44.67 -41.26 19.84
C VAL A 11 -43.80 -40.04 19.78
N LEU A 12 -43.63 -39.26 20.87
CA LEU A 12 -42.73 -38.13 20.94
C LEU A 12 -41.26 -38.51 20.86
N LEU A 13 -40.87 -39.68 21.39
CA LEU A 13 -39.50 -40.18 21.33
C LEU A 13 -39.11 -40.74 19.95
N LEU A 14 -40.06 -41.18 19.13
CA LEU A 14 -39.78 -41.65 17.78
C LEU A 14 -39.65 -40.51 16.73
N SER A 15 -40.07 -39.28 17.05
CA SER A 15 -40.01 -38.14 16.12
C SER A 15 -38.66 -37.40 16.11
N THR A 16 -37.74 -37.77 16.98
CA THR A 16 -36.45 -37.11 17.05
C THR A 16 -35.31 -37.79 16.28
N THR A 17 -35.59 -38.87 15.55
CA THR A 17 -34.59 -39.59 14.74
C THR A 17 -34.65 -39.27 13.25
N THR A 18 -35.36 -38.21 12.83
CA THR A 18 -35.33 -37.77 11.44
C THR A 18 -34.06 -36.98 11.17
N GLY A 19 -33.07 -37.73 10.70
CA GLY A 19 -32.32 -37.28 9.55
C GLY A 19 -31.33 -36.15 9.74
N TYR A 20 -30.27 -36.35 10.52
CA TYR A 20 -29.01 -35.80 10.06
C TYR A 20 -28.50 -36.61 8.86
N ALA A 21 -29.16 -36.47 7.74
CA ALA A 21 -28.57 -36.84 6.46
C ALA A 21 -27.40 -35.88 6.21
N GLN A 22 -26.23 -36.30 6.68
CA GLN A 22 -24.97 -35.67 6.33
C GLN A 22 -24.84 -35.74 4.80
N LYS A 23 -25.26 -34.66 4.11
CA LYS A 23 -24.91 -34.43 2.73
C LYS A 23 -23.41 -34.50 2.67
N LYS A 24 -22.85 -35.67 2.33
CA LYS A 24 -21.47 -35.75 1.82
C LYS A 24 -21.41 -34.81 0.63
N GLY A 25 -21.07 -33.55 0.91
CA GLY A 25 -20.71 -32.61 -0.12
C GLY A 25 -19.61 -33.30 -0.92
N LYS A 26 -19.88 -33.65 -2.16
CA LYS A 26 -18.83 -33.89 -3.13
C LYS A 26 -17.91 -32.67 -3.00
N LYS A 27 -16.75 -32.87 -2.42
CA LYS A 27 -15.65 -31.91 -2.57
C LYS A 27 -15.49 -31.76 -4.07
N ALA A 28 -16.05 -30.70 -4.63
CA ALA A 28 -15.70 -30.26 -5.96
C ALA A 28 -14.17 -30.20 -5.93
N LYS A 29 -13.55 -31.06 -6.72
CA LYS A 29 -12.12 -31.00 -7.00
C LYS A 29 -11.95 -29.59 -7.55
N LYS A 30 -11.40 -28.67 -6.72
CA LYS A 30 -11.02 -27.35 -7.15
C LYS A 30 -10.00 -27.64 -8.24
N GLU A 31 -10.39 -27.51 -9.50
CA GLU A 31 -9.45 -27.47 -10.61
C GLU A 31 -8.48 -26.38 -10.21
N GLU A 32 -7.23 -26.76 -9.93
CA GLU A 32 -6.15 -25.79 -9.80
C GLU A 32 -6.12 -25.07 -11.15
N GLU A 33 -6.60 -23.84 -11.16
CA GLU A 33 -6.37 -22.96 -12.29
C GLU A 33 -4.88 -23.01 -12.53
N LYS A 34 -4.49 -23.59 -13.65
CA LYS A 34 -3.10 -23.60 -14.11
C LYS A 34 -2.75 -22.16 -14.42
N GLY A 35 -2.33 -21.41 -13.38
CA GLY A 35 -1.81 -20.08 -13.52
C GLY A 35 -0.56 -20.10 -14.40
N TYR A 36 -0.20 -18.94 -14.91
CA TYR A 36 1.05 -18.79 -15.65
C TYR A 36 2.24 -19.13 -14.73
N VAL A 37 3.15 -19.94 -15.23
CA VAL A 37 4.42 -20.24 -14.54
C VAL A 37 5.47 -19.26 -15.07
N PHE A 38 5.94 -18.39 -14.19
CA PHE A 38 6.99 -17.43 -14.51
C PHE A 38 8.33 -17.95 -14.02
N THR A 39 9.35 -17.82 -14.87
CA THR A 39 10.74 -18.11 -14.49
C THR A 39 11.48 -16.79 -14.41
N ALA A 40 12.07 -16.49 -13.25
CA ALA A 40 12.92 -15.31 -13.10
C ALA A 40 14.17 -15.48 -13.96
N VAL A 41 14.33 -14.63 -14.97
CA VAL A 41 15.52 -14.60 -15.83
C VAL A 41 16.64 -13.78 -15.17
N LYS A 42 16.27 -12.72 -14.46
CA LYS A 42 17.17 -11.86 -13.72
C LYS A 42 16.43 -11.27 -12.52
N ASP A 43 17.05 -11.37 -11.37
CA ASP A 43 16.60 -10.72 -10.14
C ASP A 43 17.55 -9.57 -9.81
N ASN A 44 17.00 -8.36 -9.65
CA ASN A 44 17.79 -7.20 -9.23
C ASN A 44 17.47 -6.93 -7.75
N PRO A 45 18.50 -6.70 -6.92
CA PRO A 45 18.26 -6.34 -5.52
C PRO A 45 17.45 -5.05 -5.46
N ALA A 46 16.49 -5.02 -4.55
CA ALA A 46 15.64 -3.86 -4.28
C ALA A 46 15.40 -3.72 -2.78
N THR A 47 15.19 -2.49 -2.34
CA THR A 47 14.75 -2.18 -0.97
C THR A 47 13.28 -2.58 -0.77
N SER A 48 12.82 -2.56 0.48
CA SER A 48 11.43 -2.88 0.81
C SER A 48 10.45 -1.92 0.15
N VAL A 49 9.26 -2.43 -0.18
CA VAL A 49 8.17 -1.61 -0.72
C VAL A 49 7.62 -0.70 0.38
N LYS A 50 7.45 0.58 0.06
CA LYS A 50 6.88 1.59 0.97
C LYS A 50 5.47 1.99 0.51
N ASP A 51 4.63 2.36 1.47
CA ASP A 51 3.24 2.77 1.22
C ASP A 51 3.12 4.29 1.18
N GLN A 52 2.81 4.84 0.01
CA GLN A 52 2.53 6.27 -0.14
C GLN A 52 1.14 6.68 0.37
N ASN A 53 0.25 5.70 0.65
CA ASN A 53 -1.12 5.91 1.07
C ASN A 53 -1.86 6.97 0.20
N ARG A 54 -2.58 7.89 0.82
CA ARG A 54 -3.40 8.93 0.15
C ARG A 54 -2.58 10.19 -0.17
N SER A 55 -1.45 10.01 -0.86
CA SER A 55 -0.64 11.14 -1.32
C SER A 55 -0.34 10.98 -2.81
N GLY A 56 -0.34 12.07 -3.55
CA GLY A 56 0.03 12.09 -4.98
C GLY A 56 1.55 12.05 -5.18
N THR A 57 2.28 11.25 -4.39
CA THR A 57 3.74 11.27 -4.29
C THR A 57 4.43 10.05 -4.89
N CYS A 58 3.71 9.23 -5.69
CA CYS A 58 4.26 8.04 -6.35
C CYS A 58 5.55 8.31 -7.13
N TRP A 59 5.70 9.50 -7.67
CA TRP A 59 6.88 9.94 -8.39
C TRP A 59 8.14 10.00 -7.50
N SER A 60 8.01 10.41 -6.22
CA SER A 60 9.11 10.42 -5.24
C SER A 60 9.43 9.00 -4.79
N TYR A 61 8.41 8.23 -4.39
CA TYR A 61 8.56 6.84 -3.93
C TYR A 61 9.23 5.96 -4.98
N SER A 62 8.76 5.98 -6.22
CA SER A 62 9.33 5.17 -7.30
C SER A 62 10.76 5.59 -7.67
N ALA A 63 11.04 6.88 -7.66
CA ALA A 63 12.37 7.39 -8.00
C ALA A 63 13.41 7.09 -6.90
N LEU A 64 13.05 7.25 -5.61
CA LEU A 64 13.94 6.92 -4.51
C LEU A 64 14.16 5.42 -4.39
N SER A 65 13.13 4.59 -4.54
CA SER A 65 13.27 3.14 -4.59
C SER A 65 14.24 2.69 -5.72
N PHE A 66 14.20 3.35 -6.88
CA PHE A 66 15.18 3.11 -7.94
C PHE A 66 16.61 3.50 -7.50
N ILE A 67 16.79 4.68 -6.90
CA ILE A 67 18.09 5.16 -6.45
C ILE A 67 18.66 4.23 -5.34
N GLU A 68 17.84 3.87 -4.36
CA GLU A 68 18.19 2.92 -3.30
C GLU A 68 18.65 1.56 -3.85
N SER A 69 17.90 1.05 -4.84
CA SER A 69 18.23 -0.20 -5.53
C SER A 69 19.57 -0.10 -6.27
N GLU A 70 19.87 1.01 -6.92
CA GLU A 70 21.15 1.23 -7.59
C GLU A 70 22.32 1.38 -6.59
N VAL A 71 22.09 2.00 -5.42
CA VAL A 71 23.06 2.07 -4.31
C VAL A 71 23.36 0.66 -3.78
N LEU A 72 22.30 -0.13 -3.54
CA LEU A 72 22.41 -1.52 -3.08
C LEU A 72 23.18 -2.38 -4.10
N LYS A 73 22.84 -2.28 -5.38
CA LYS A 73 23.51 -2.97 -6.48
C LYS A 73 24.98 -2.56 -6.63
N ALA A 74 25.31 -1.32 -6.31
CA ALA A 74 26.69 -0.83 -6.27
C ALA A 74 27.48 -1.34 -5.05
N GLY A 75 26.90 -2.16 -4.19
CA GLY A 75 27.54 -2.74 -3.00
C GLY A 75 27.78 -1.73 -1.88
N LYS A 76 27.04 -0.63 -1.84
CA LYS A 76 27.14 0.42 -0.82
C LYS A 76 26.30 0.17 0.43
N GLY A 77 25.58 -0.96 0.45
CA GLY A 77 24.65 -1.30 1.53
C GLY A 77 23.24 -0.77 1.25
N GLU A 78 22.32 -1.18 2.12
CA GLU A 78 20.94 -0.72 2.10
C GLU A 78 20.86 0.70 2.68
N VAL A 79 20.15 1.56 1.98
CA VAL A 79 19.85 2.92 2.42
C VAL A 79 18.34 3.13 2.35
N ASP A 80 17.81 3.90 3.28
CA ASP A 80 16.40 4.27 3.37
C ASP A 80 16.32 5.80 3.29
N LEU A 81 15.90 6.31 2.12
CA LEU A 81 15.91 7.75 1.81
C LEU A 81 14.51 8.35 2.03
N SER A 82 14.46 9.58 2.50
CA SER A 82 13.22 10.28 2.79
C SER A 82 12.53 10.78 1.52
N GLU A 83 11.39 10.15 1.18
CA GLU A 83 10.52 10.61 0.10
C GLU A 83 9.90 11.96 0.42
N MET A 84 9.52 12.16 1.69
CA MET A 84 8.87 13.40 2.13
C MET A 84 9.84 14.59 2.16
N TRP A 85 11.13 14.38 2.32
CA TRP A 85 12.12 15.43 2.14
C TRP A 85 12.12 15.97 0.72
N ILE A 86 12.11 15.07 -0.25
CA ILE A 86 12.03 15.43 -1.68
C ILE A 86 10.70 16.14 -1.98
N VAL A 87 9.59 15.58 -1.55
CA VAL A 87 8.24 16.13 -1.77
C VAL A 87 8.12 17.54 -1.21
N ARG A 88 8.54 17.74 0.06
CA ARG A 88 8.53 19.05 0.70
C ARG A 88 9.29 20.10 -0.11
N ASN A 89 10.53 19.79 -0.47
CA ASN A 89 11.36 20.74 -1.19
C ASN A 89 10.85 21.00 -2.62
N ALA A 90 10.33 19.97 -3.31
CA ALA A 90 9.70 20.13 -4.62
C ALA A 90 8.45 21.02 -4.54
N TYR A 91 7.65 20.89 -3.48
CA TYR A 91 6.45 21.74 -3.31
C TYR A 91 6.83 23.18 -2.97
N MET A 92 7.88 23.41 -2.21
CA MET A 92 8.41 24.76 -2.00
C MET A 92 8.84 25.42 -3.33
N GLU A 93 9.55 24.70 -4.19
CA GLU A 93 9.93 25.17 -5.52
C GLU A 93 8.73 25.48 -6.42
N LYS A 94 7.72 24.61 -6.38
CA LYS A 94 6.48 24.82 -7.13
C LYS A 94 5.71 26.04 -6.63
N ALA A 95 5.61 26.21 -5.31
CA ALA A 95 4.95 27.37 -4.72
C ALA A 95 5.65 28.67 -5.12
N GLU A 96 6.98 28.72 -5.03
CA GLU A 96 7.77 29.88 -5.46
C GLU A 96 7.54 30.17 -6.95
N ARG A 97 7.58 29.15 -7.78
CA ARG A 97 7.30 29.28 -9.23
C ARG A 97 5.88 29.80 -9.49
N TYR A 98 4.88 29.25 -8.80
CA TYR A 98 3.49 29.67 -8.92
C TYR A 98 3.32 31.17 -8.62
N ILE A 99 3.94 31.64 -7.53
CA ILE A 99 3.92 33.08 -7.16
C ILE A 99 4.62 33.91 -8.21
N ARG A 100 5.83 33.53 -8.64
CA ARG A 100 6.63 34.27 -9.63
C ARG A 100 5.96 34.38 -10.99
N PHE A 101 5.17 33.37 -11.37
CA PHE A 101 4.40 33.35 -12.61
C PHE A 101 2.95 33.83 -12.45
N HIS A 102 2.63 34.49 -11.35
CA HIS A 102 1.28 35.04 -11.08
C HIS A 102 0.15 34.01 -11.25
N GLY A 103 0.37 32.77 -10.81
CA GLY A 103 -0.59 31.68 -10.93
C GLY A 103 -0.60 30.95 -12.28
N ALA A 104 0.24 31.33 -13.25
CA ALA A 104 0.31 30.66 -14.54
C ALA A 104 1.09 29.33 -14.55
N ALA A 105 1.73 28.95 -13.42
CA ALA A 105 2.39 27.68 -13.27
C ALA A 105 1.51 26.69 -12.48
N THR A 106 1.57 25.41 -12.81
CA THR A 106 0.83 24.37 -12.07
C THR A 106 1.41 24.20 -10.67
N PHE A 107 0.53 24.27 -9.67
CA PHE A 107 0.85 23.91 -8.30
C PHE A 107 -0.08 22.75 -7.88
N ALA A 108 0.43 21.53 -7.92
CA ALA A 108 -0.30 20.31 -7.63
C ALA A 108 0.63 19.22 -7.07
N GLU A 109 0.09 18.14 -6.52
CA GLU A 109 0.82 17.06 -5.86
C GLU A 109 1.79 16.32 -6.77
N GLY A 110 1.45 16.12 -8.05
CA GLY A 110 2.28 15.37 -9.00
C GLY A 110 3.67 15.93 -9.16
N GLY A 111 4.61 15.10 -9.57
CA GLY A 111 5.99 15.44 -9.89
C GLY A 111 6.54 14.48 -10.92
N ALA A 112 7.82 14.64 -11.26
CA ALA A 112 8.47 13.81 -12.24
C ALA A 112 9.87 13.40 -11.78
N PHE A 113 10.43 12.38 -12.43
CA PHE A 113 11.74 11.84 -12.06
C PHE A 113 12.84 12.92 -12.05
N GLN A 114 12.79 13.87 -12.99
CA GLN A 114 13.78 14.96 -13.04
C GLN A 114 13.76 15.92 -11.84
N ASP A 115 12.67 15.95 -11.10
CA ASP A 115 12.58 16.76 -9.87
C ASP A 115 13.51 16.20 -8.79
N ILE A 116 13.74 14.89 -8.76
CA ILE A 116 14.55 14.22 -7.74
C ILE A 116 16.03 14.69 -7.80
N PRO A 117 16.76 14.51 -8.92
CA PRO A 117 18.16 14.95 -8.99
C PRO A 117 18.29 16.47 -8.84
N TYR A 118 17.29 17.24 -9.25
CA TYR A 118 17.27 18.68 -9.04
C TYR A 118 17.22 19.02 -7.54
N ILE A 119 16.29 18.42 -6.80
CA ILE A 119 16.15 18.64 -5.35
C ILE A 119 17.39 18.14 -4.61
N ILE A 120 17.89 16.94 -4.92
CA ILE A 120 19.11 16.40 -4.31
C ILE A 120 20.30 17.33 -4.52
N LYS A 121 20.47 17.87 -5.73
CA LYS A 121 21.54 18.79 -6.04
C LYS A 121 21.44 20.11 -5.27
N LYS A 122 20.22 20.61 -5.06
CA LYS A 122 19.98 21.93 -4.45
C LYS A 122 19.90 21.88 -2.92
N TYR A 123 19.27 20.84 -2.37
CA TYR A 123 18.92 20.71 -0.95
C TYR A 123 19.57 19.52 -0.25
N GLY A 124 20.22 18.63 -1.01
CA GLY A 124 20.69 17.36 -0.48
C GLY A 124 19.58 16.31 -0.36
N ILE A 125 19.93 15.20 0.26
CA ILE A 125 19.01 14.11 0.61
C ILE A 125 19.30 13.70 2.05
N VAL A 126 18.26 13.24 2.77
CA VAL A 126 18.37 12.78 4.15
C VAL A 126 17.78 11.38 4.28
N PRO A 127 18.22 10.57 5.27
CA PRO A 127 17.59 9.31 5.60
C PRO A 127 16.14 9.51 6.07
N GLU A 128 15.30 8.50 5.89
CA GLU A 128 13.89 8.49 6.33
C GLU A 128 13.78 8.70 7.85
N GLU A 129 14.68 8.10 8.64
CA GLU A 129 14.73 8.27 10.11
C GLU A 129 14.95 9.73 10.55
N VAL A 130 15.61 10.54 9.71
CA VAL A 130 15.89 11.97 9.99
C VAL A 130 14.68 12.85 9.65
N TYR A 131 13.95 12.51 8.60
CA TYR A 131 12.80 13.29 8.15
C TYR A 131 11.70 12.41 7.55
N ARG A 132 10.77 11.96 8.38
CA ARG A 132 9.58 11.20 7.94
C ARG A 132 8.48 12.06 7.34
N GLY A 133 8.48 13.36 7.64
CA GLY A 133 7.49 14.32 7.14
C GLY A 133 6.05 14.11 7.64
N LEU A 134 5.83 13.32 8.69
CA LEU A 134 4.52 12.92 9.23
C LEU A 134 4.17 13.66 10.53
N ASN A 135 4.40 14.99 10.58
CA ASN A 135 4.22 15.78 11.79
C ASN A 135 2.75 16.25 12.03
N TYR A 136 1.78 15.62 11.38
CA TYR A 136 0.36 15.99 11.42
C TYR A 136 -0.56 14.90 12.00
N GLY A 137 0.04 13.95 12.75
CA GLY A 137 -0.73 13.00 13.57
C GLY A 137 -1.19 11.73 12.83
N THR A 138 -0.59 11.41 11.69
CA THR A 138 -0.79 10.16 10.96
C THR A 138 0.50 9.35 10.86
N ASP A 139 0.40 8.03 10.73
CA ASP A 139 1.54 7.13 10.54
C ASP A 139 1.90 6.92 9.05
N LEU A 140 1.00 7.30 8.15
CA LEU A 140 1.18 7.24 6.70
C LEU A 140 0.84 8.59 6.06
N PRO A 141 1.43 8.93 4.90
CA PRO A 141 1.14 10.16 4.20
C PRO A 141 -0.34 10.29 3.82
N ASP A 142 -0.97 11.41 4.18
CA ASP A 142 -2.35 11.72 3.78
C ASP A 142 -2.44 13.18 3.36
N PHE A 143 -2.66 13.42 2.06
CA PHE A 143 -2.74 14.75 1.46
C PHE A 143 -4.16 15.13 1.06
N SER A 144 -5.17 14.37 1.54
CA SER A 144 -6.58 14.66 1.25
C SER A 144 -7.02 16.08 1.64
N GLY A 145 -6.38 16.66 2.68
CA GLY A 145 -6.59 18.05 3.08
C GLY A 145 -5.71 19.07 2.35
N LEU A 146 -4.59 18.63 1.77
CA LEU A 146 -3.66 19.51 1.07
C LEU A 146 -4.16 19.89 -0.33
N THR A 147 -4.62 18.92 -1.11
CA THR A 147 -5.05 19.14 -2.50
C THR A 147 -6.14 20.21 -2.64
N PRO A 148 -7.18 20.28 -1.78
CA PRO A 148 -8.15 21.35 -1.85
C PRO A 148 -7.61 22.72 -1.44
N ALA A 149 -6.48 22.77 -0.75
CA ALA A 149 -5.85 24.01 -0.27
C ALA A 149 -4.82 24.60 -1.25
N LEU A 150 -4.41 23.83 -2.28
CA LEU A 150 -3.48 24.25 -3.33
C LEU A 150 -4.21 24.95 -4.47
#